data_1e8bba1e599369ecd37b145f2e66be3b
#
_entry.id   1e8bba1e599369ecd37b145f2e66be3b
#
_cell.length_a   1.000
_cell.length_b   1.000
_cell.length_c   1.000
_cell.angle_alpha   90.00
_cell.angle_beta   90.00
_cell.angle_gamma   90.00
#
_symmetry.space_group_name_H-M   'P 1'
#
loop_
_entity.id
_entity.type
_entity.pdbx_description
1 polymer ?
#
loop_
_entity_poly.entity_id
_entity_poly.type
_entity_poly.pdbx_seq_one_letter_code
_entity_poly.pdbx_strand_id
1 'polypeptide(L)'
;MNNVLITVTGVETGETYLAKSYPDDDFNDNGKRELYQTPVYKVIIENEKKTIKKEWKALRFMPFWNDPNNPSSHYKARGWVNSGLTSVDRKKITLYDKNYEVRNTHSPFGGAFQIKGNFLIHAGPSDVHESGWGAAGCVEIIGSFDDFKKDIANLAGISTSNLHDSMLTLVKSGKLFVEVQYALRPNLKNNFYLEH
;
A
#
# COMPACT_ATOMS: atom_id res chain seq x y z
N MET A 1 -8.10 10.03 24.03
CA MET A 1 -7.59 9.78 22.65
C MET A 1 -6.07 9.69 22.71
N ASN A 2 -5.52 8.53 22.34
CA ASN A 2 -4.07 8.26 22.35
C ASN A 2 -3.46 8.60 21.00
N ASN A 3 -2.15 8.84 20.99
CA ASN A 3 -1.39 8.88 19.74
C ASN A 3 -1.28 7.47 19.16
N VAL A 4 -1.41 7.37 17.84
CA VAL A 4 -1.26 6.13 17.08
C VAL A 4 -0.22 6.34 15.99
N LEU A 5 0.70 5.39 15.84
CA LEU A 5 1.71 5.37 14.79
C LEU A 5 1.44 4.21 13.84
N ILE A 6 1.42 4.51 12.55
CA ILE A 6 1.44 3.54 11.47
C ILE A 6 2.88 3.47 10.95
N THR A 7 3.53 2.33 11.13
CA THR A 7 4.87 2.09 10.58
C THR A 7 4.76 1.14 9.38
N VAL A 8 5.00 1.66 8.20
CA VAL A 8 5.17 0.85 6.99
C VAL A 8 6.62 0.40 6.96
N THR A 9 6.87 -0.85 7.28
CA THR A 9 8.24 -1.35 7.45
C THR A 9 8.93 -1.63 6.12
N GLY A 10 10.27 -1.74 6.15
CA GLY A 10 11.07 -2.30 5.06
C GLY A 10 11.20 -3.83 5.12
N VAL A 11 10.48 -4.48 6.04
CA VAL A 11 10.59 -5.93 6.27
C VAL A 11 9.55 -6.67 5.44
N GLU A 12 10.02 -7.57 4.60
CA GLU A 12 9.16 -8.47 3.83
C GLU A 12 8.55 -9.55 4.73
N THR A 13 7.31 -9.97 4.40
CA THR A 13 6.63 -11.06 5.13
C THR A 13 7.09 -12.44 4.72
N GLY A 14 7.77 -12.56 3.56
CA GLY A 14 8.06 -13.81 2.88
C GLY A 14 6.96 -14.24 1.89
N GLU A 15 5.82 -13.55 1.89
CA GLU A 15 4.77 -13.75 0.89
C GLU A 15 5.01 -12.86 -0.33
N THR A 16 4.40 -13.24 -1.44
CA THR A 16 4.43 -12.47 -2.69
C THR A 16 3.01 -12.29 -3.22
N TYR A 17 2.82 -11.21 -3.96
CA TYR A 17 1.60 -10.90 -4.68
C TYR A 17 1.88 -10.87 -6.18
N LEU A 18 0.96 -11.40 -6.98
CA LEU A 18 1.08 -11.37 -8.45
C LEU A 18 0.56 -10.04 -9.00
N ALA A 19 1.47 -9.13 -9.28
CA ALA A 19 1.15 -7.81 -9.80
C ALA A 19 1.29 -7.76 -11.32
N LYS A 20 0.30 -7.14 -11.97
CA LYS A 20 0.34 -6.80 -13.39
C LYS A 20 1.39 -5.73 -13.65
N SER A 21 2.02 -5.77 -14.81
CA SER A 21 2.89 -4.68 -15.23
C SER A 21 2.08 -3.45 -15.64
N TYR A 22 2.63 -2.27 -15.37
CA TYR A 22 2.05 -0.98 -15.75
C TYR A 22 2.96 -0.31 -16.79
N PRO A 23 2.46 0.41 -17.78
CA PRO A 23 1.06 0.78 -18.04
C PRO A 23 0.24 -0.28 -18.77
N ASP A 24 0.85 -1.35 -19.22
CA ASP A 24 0.22 -2.40 -20.00
C ASP A 24 0.56 -3.78 -19.40
N ASP A 25 -0.41 -4.65 -19.29
CA ASP A 25 -0.24 -6.00 -18.75
C ASP A 25 -0.17 -7.08 -19.85
N ASP A 26 -0.26 -6.69 -21.11
CA ASP A 26 -0.03 -7.54 -22.29
C ASP A 26 0.90 -6.82 -23.29
N PHE A 27 2.14 -6.66 -22.88
CA PHE A 27 3.14 -5.87 -23.60
C PHE A 27 3.37 -6.32 -25.07
N ASN A 28 3.25 -7.58 -25.34
CA ASN A 28 3.52 -8.15 -26.67
C ASN A 28 2.25 -8.49 -27.48
N ASP A 29 1.08 -8.04 -27.02
CA ASP A 29 -0.22 -8.24 -27.66
C ASP A 29 -0.53 -9.73 -27.98
N ASN A 30 -0.10 -10.64 -27.12
CA ASN A 30 -0.32 -12.08 -27.34
C ASN A 30 -1.56 -12.60 -26.61
N GLY A 31 -2.34 -11.74 -25.96
CA GLY A 31 -3.53 -12.07 -25.19
C GLY A 31 -3.23 -12.67 -23.82
N LYS A 32 -1.98 -12.63 -23.36
CA LYS A 32 -1.55 -13.16 -22.06
C LYS A 32 -1.00 -12.04 -21.20
N ARG A 33 -1.45 -11.98 -19.96
CA ARG A 33 -0.96 -10.99 -19.00
C ARG A 33 0.45 -11.32 -18.53
N GLU A 34 1.24 -10.30 -18.37
CA GLU A 34 2.51 -10.38 -17.68
C GLU A 34 2.33 -10.06 -16.20
N LEU A 35 2.61 -11.06 -15.38
CA LEU A 35 2.53 -10.96 -13.93
C LEU A 35 3.91 -11.05 -13.29
N TYR A 36 4.10 -10.30 -12.24
CA TYR A 36 5.36 -10.29 -11.48
C TYR A 36 5.10 -10.57 -10.02
N GLN A 37 5.91 -11.42 -9.42
CA GLN A 37 5.92 -11.58 -7.97
C GLN A 37 6.52 -10.34 -7.31
N THR A 38 5.67 -9.59 -6.60
CA THR A 38 6.10 -8.46 -5.78
C THR A 38 6.10 -8.87 -4.31
N PRO A 39 7.10 -8.45 -3.53
CA PRO A 39 7.13 -8.75 -2.11
C PRO A 39 6.01 -8.04 -1.37
N VAL A 40 5.52 -8.69 -0.34
CA VAL A 40 4.56 -8.17 0.63
C VAL A 40 5.31 -7.70 1.87
N TYR A 41 4.98 -6.52 2.38
CA TYR A 41 5.66 -5.88 3.49
C TYR A 41 4.80 -5.86 4.76
N LYS A 42 5.45 -5.90 5.91
CA LYS A 42 4.78 -5.73 7.21
C LYS A 42 4.43 -4.28 7.44
N VAL A 43 3.22 -4.06 7.98
CA VAL A 43 2.79 -2.78 8.53
C VAL A 43 2.45 -2.98 9.99
N ILE A 44 2.92 -2.10 10.85
CA ILE A 44 2.68 -2.14 12.28
C ILE A 44 1.87 -0.91 12.67
N ILE A 45 0.78 -1.12 13.41
CA ILE A 45 0.05 -0.04 14.06
C ILE A 45 0.25 -0.18 15.56
N GLU A 46 0.69 0.86 16.22
CA GLU A 46 0.94 0.84 17.65
C GLU A 46 0.46 2.11 18.35
N ASN A 47 0.09 1.99 19.63
CA ASN A 47 -0.15 3.14 20.45
C ASN A 47 1.17 3.77 20.93
N GLU A 48 1.10 5.03 21.41
CA GLU A 48 2.28 5.77 21.87
C GLU A 48 3.15 5.03 22.90
N LYS A 49 2.50 4.26 23.77
CA LYS A 49 3.17 3.49 24.83
C LYS A 49 3.79 2.18 24.31
N LYS A 50 3.53 1.83 23.05
CA LYS A 50 3.95 0.56 22.42
C LYS A 50 3.49 -0.69 23.17
N THR A 51 2.46 -0.57 23.99
CA THR A 51 1.92 -1.66 24.80
C THR A 51 0.97 -2.55 24.01
N ILE A 52 0.37 -1.99 22.96
CA ILE A 52 -0.54 -2.71 22.06
C ILE A 52 -0.09 -2.41 20.65
N LYS A 53 0.12 -3.45 19.88
CA LYS A 53 0.42 -3.35 18.45
C LYS A 53 -0.44 -4.32 17.65
N LYS A 54 -0.69 -3.96 16.40
CA LYS A 54 -1.36 -4.78 15.40
C LYS A 54 -0.48 -4.87 14.17
N GLU A 55 -0.43 -6.04 13.56
CA GLU A 55 0.35 -6.29 12.36
C GLU A 55 -0.58 -6.46 11.16
N TRP A 56 -0.22 -5.81 10.08
CA TRP A 56 -0.90 -5.83 8.80
C TRP A 56 0.09 -6.10 7.68
N LYS A 57 -0.41 -6.35 6.49
CA LYS A 57 0.35 -6.57 5.28
C LYS A 57 0.07 -5.47 4.28
N ALA A 58 1.05 -5.14 3.45
CA ALA A 58 0.86 -4.13 2.41
C ALA A 58 1.71 -4.39 1.17
N LEU A 59 1.23 -3.88 0.04
CA LEU A 59 2.03 -3.69 -1.17
C LEU A 59 2.67 -2.30 -1.13
N ARG A 60 3.91 -2.21 -1.61
CA ARG A 60 4.68 -0.97 -1.69
C ARG A 60 5.16 -0.66 -3.10
N PHE A 61 5.16 -1.63 -3.98
CA PHE A 61 5.71 -1.52 -5.33
C PHE A 61 4.76 -2.10 -6.36
N MET A 62 4.84 -1.56 -7.57
CA MET A 62 4.14 -2.05 -8.74
C MET A 62 5.15 -2.26 -9.86
N PRO A 63 5.08 -3.38 -10.59
CA PRO A 63 5.86 -3.58 -11.78
C PRO A 63 5.59 -2.48 -12.80
N PHE A 64 6.64 -1.93 -13.36
CA PHE A 64 6.55 -0.81 -14.27
C PHE A 64 7.64 -0.91 -15.35
N TRP A 65 7.29 -0.59 -16.57
CA TRP A 65 8.23 -0.45 -17.67
C TRP A 65 8.09 0.93 -18.33
N ASN A 66 9.22 1.51 -18.72
CA ASN A 66 9.30 2.93 -19.04
C ASN A 66 8.86 3.28 -20.43
N ASP A 67 9.14 2.38 -21.39
CA ASP A 67 8.97 2.64 -22.80
C ASP A 67 8.30 1.43 -23.47
N PRO A 68 7.04 1.56 -23.86
CA PRO A 68 6.30 0.50 -24.53
C PRO A 68 6.91 0.09 -25.85
N ASN A 69 7.68 0.98 -26.50
CA ASN A 69 8.32 0.70 -27.77
C ASN A 69 9.70 0.04 -27.62
N ASN A 70 10.18 -0.14 -26.38
CA ASN A 70 11.46 -0.78 -26.10
C ASN A 70 11.25 -2.09 -25.34
N PRO A 71 11.28 -3.25 -26.03
CA PRO A 71 11.08 -4.56 -25.41
C PRO A 71 11.98 -4.84 -24.22
N SER A 72 13.20 -4.27 -24.21
CA SER A 72 14.13 -4.45 -23.10
C SER A 72 13.67 -3.74 -21.81
N SER A 73 12.82 -2.73 -21.89
CA SER A 73 12.34 -2.01 -20.73
C SER A 73 11.28 -2.80 -19.97
N HIS A 74 10.53 -3.65 -20.63
CA HIS A 74 9.57 -4.56 -20.03
C HIS A 74 10.22 -5.46 -18.96
N TYR A 75 11.34 -6.07 -19.28
CA TYR A 75 12.09 -6.92 -18.34
C TYR A 75 12.86 -6.11 -17.28
N LYS A 76 12.90 -4.81 -17.41
CA LYS A 76 13.42 -3.89 -16.41
C LYS A 76 12.34 -3.40 -15.47
N ALA A 77 11.26 -4.17 -15.28
CA ALA A 77 10.19 -3.84 -14.39
C ALA A 77 10.73 -3.34 -13.05
N ARG A 78 10.17 -2.25 -12.56
CA ARG A 78 10.58 -1.62 -11.32
C ARG A 78 9.34 -1.08 -10.62
N GLY A 79 9.41 -0.99 -9.31
CA GLY A 79 8.37 -0.33 -8.57
C GLY A 79 8.23 1.12 -9.03
N TRP A 80 7.03 1.57 -9.26
CA TRP A 80 6.72 2.96 -9.59
C TRP A 80 6.84 3.87 -8.38
N VAL A 81 7.66 3.54 -7.48
CA VAL A 81 7.94 4.37 -6.32
C VAL A 81 9.01 5.34 -6.72
N ASN A 82 8.70 6.63 -6.69
CA ASN A 82 9.75 7.62 -6.80
C ASN A 82 10.60 7.62 -5.50
N SER A 83 11.71 8.31 -5.54
CA SER A 83 12.62 8.40 -4.40
C SER A 83 11.96 8.90 -3.11
N GLY A 84 10.83 9.60 -3.21
CA GLY A 84 10.13 10.17 -2.07
C GLY A 84 9.41 9.18 -1.16
N LEU A 85 9.16 7.95 -1.63
CA LEU A 85 8.48 6.91 -0.84
C LEU A 85 9.35 5.70 -0.51
N THR A 86 10.61 5.71 -0.86
CA THR A 86 11.53 4.71 -0.32
C THR A 86 11.65 4.82 1.20
N SER A 87 11.51 6.04 1.72
CA SER A 87 11.36 6.30 3.15
C SER A 87 10.64 7.62 3.40
N VAL A 88 9.95 7.71 4.53
CA VAL A 88 9.35 8.93 5.06
C VAL A 88 9.57 8.91 6.57
N ASP A 89 10.26 9.92 7.09
CA ASP A 89 10.45 10.10 8.52
C ASP A 89 9.11 10.26 9.24
N ARG A 90 9.08 9.85 10.49
CA ARG A 90 7.88 9.95 11.33
C ARG A 90 7.29 11.36 11.29
N LYS A 91 6.05 11.44 10.87
CA LYS A 91 5.30 12.70 10.80
C LYS A 91 3.81 12.50 11.09
N LYS A 92 3.12 13.60 11.36
CA LYS A 92 1.66 13.59 11.46
C LYS A 92 1.01 13.36 10.11
N ILE A 93 -0.05 12.57 10.10
CA ILE A 93 -1.02 12.56 9.00
C ILE A 93 -1.92 13.77 9.18
N THR A 94 -2.01 14.60 8.14
CA THR A 94 -2.77 15.85 8.17
C THR A 94 -4.03 15.82 7.31
N LEU A 95 -4.16 14.80 6.46
CA LEU A 95 -5.30 14.62 5.57
C LEU A 95 -5.77 13.16 5.56
N TYR A 96 -7.07 12.99 5.73
CA TYR A 96 -7.81 11.78 5.41
C TYR A 96 -8.90 12.13 4.39
N ASP A 97 -8.82 11.53 3.21
CA ASP A 97 -9.86 11.67 2.18
C ASP A 97 -10.85 10.52 2.28
N LYS A 98 -12.05 10.81 2.81
CA LYS A 98 -13.10 9.80 2.98
C LYS A 98 -13.73 9.34 1.67
N ASN A 99 -13.59 10.13 0.62
CA ASN A 99 -14.19 9.87 -0.70
C ASN A 99 -13.19 9.23 -1.67
N TYR A 100 -11.97 8.93 -1.21
CA TYR A 100 -10.98 8.30 -2.06
C TYR A 100 -11.46 6.92 -2.50
N GLU A 101 -11.45 6.73 -3.82
CA GLU A 101 -11.83 5.51 -4.48
C GLU A 101 -10.60 4.85 -5.09
N VAL A 102 -10.37 3.60 -4.74
CA VAL A 102 -9.36 2.80 -5.44
C VAL A 102 -9.97 2.35 -6.75
N ARG A 103 -9.32 2.68 -7.86
CA ARG A 103 -9.76 2.25 -9.20
C ARG A 103 -9.59 0.75 -9.45
N ASN A 104 -9.16 0.01 -8.47
CA ASN A 104 -8.99 -1.42 -8.54
C ASN A 104 -10.30 -2.13 -8.19
N THR A 105 -10.74 -3.04 -9.04
CA THR A 105 -11.99 -3.80 -8.90
C THR A 105 -12.04 -4.70 -7.67
N HIS A 106 -10.89 -4.95 -7.02
CA HIS A 106 -10.79 -5.85 -5.87
C HIS A 106 -10.92 -5.17 -4.51
N SER A 107 -10.95 -3.83 -4.46
CA SER A 107 -11.00 -3.11 -3.19
C SER A 107 -12.18 -2.15 -3.16
N PRO A 108 -13.10 -2.32 -2.20
CA PRO A 108 -14.17 -1.36 -1.99
C PRO A 108 -13.59 -0.03 -1.49
N PHE A 109 -14.35 1.05 -1.71
CA PHE A 109 -14.03 2.37 -1.22
C PHE A 109 -13.78 2.37 0.27
N GLY A 110 -12.64 2.85 0.68
CA GLY A 110 -12.27 2.86 2.08
C GLY A 110 -11.76 4.19 2.58
N GLY A 111 -11.64 5.18 1.69
CA GLY A 111 -10.91 6.42 1.96
C GLY A 111 -9.39 6.20 1.93
N ALA A 112 -8.64 7.25 2.18
CA ALA A 112 -7.18 7.19 2.18
C ALA A 112 -6.53 8.17 3.15
N PHE A 113 -5.38 7.79 3.70
CA PHE A 113 -4.53 8.67 4.51
C PHE A 113 -3.38 9.20 3.66
N GLN A 114 -3.18 10.51 3.65
CA GLN A 114 -2.06 11.11 2.93
C GLN A 114 -0.73 10.90 3.68
N ILE A 115 0.24 10.33 2.98
CA ILE A 115 1.61 10.15 3.49
C ILE A 115 2.45 11.38 3.14
N LYS A 116 2.58 11.68 1.83
CA LYS A 116 3.41 12.76 1.30
C LYS A 116 2.99 13.10 -0.13
N GLY A 117 2.68 14.37 -0.41
CA GLY A 117 2.21 14.76 -1.75
C GLY A 117 0.97 13.95 -2.15
N ASN A 118 1.02 13.28 -3.29
CA ASN A 118 -0.07 12.45 -3.80
C ASN A 118 0.00 10.98 -3.33
N PHE A 119 0.94 10.63 -2.46
CA PHE A 119 1.10 9.28 -1.96
C PHE A 119 0.26 9.02 -0.72
N LEU A 120 -0.42 7.89 -0.71
CA LEU A 120 -1.49 7.56 0.22
C LEU A 120 -1.27 6.18 0.86
N ILE A 121 -1.91 5.95 2.01
CA ILE A 121 -2.25 4.62 2.52
C ILE A 121 -3.72 4.40 2.24
N HIS A 122 -4.06 3.35 1.51
CA HIS A 122 -5.43 3.04 1.11
C HIS A 122 -5.67 1.51 1.03
N ALA A 123 -6.91 1.13 0.71
CA ALA A 123 -7.26 -0.27 0.51
C ALA A 123 -6.45 -0.87 -0.65
N GLY A 124 -5.99 -2.08 -0.46
CA GLY A 124 -5.35 -2.94 -1.45
C GLY A 124 -6.20 -4.18 -1.76
N PRO A 125 -5.59 -5.25 -2.26
CA PRO A 125 -6.28 -6.51 -2.50
C PRO A 125 -6.81 -7.10 -1.18
N SER A 126 -7.89 -7.90 -1.26
CA SER A 126 -8.44 -8.56 -0.08
C SER A 126 -7.56 -9.71 0.41
N ASP A 127 -6.78 -10.30 -0.49
CA ASP A 127 -5.88 -11.39 -0.16
C ASP A 127 -4.61 -11.36 -1.03
N VAL A 128 -3.52 -11.96 -0.54
CA VAL A 128 -2.24 -12.08 -1.27
C VAL A 128 -2.31 -13.01 -2.48
N HIS A 129 -3.30 -13.91 -2.53
CA HIS A 129 -3.49 -14.86 -3.63
C HIS A 129 -4.29 -14.30 -4.80
N GLU A 130 -4.81 -13.09 -4.67
CA GLU A 130 -5.37 -12.36 -5.80
C GLU A 130 -4.26 -11.88 -6.74
N SER A 131 -4.63 -11.51 -7.95
CA SER A 131 -3.74 -10.82 -8.89
C SER A 131 -4.35 -9.48 -9.28
N GLY A 132 -3.51 -8.48 -9.52
CA GLY A 132 -3.98 -7.16 -9.90
C GLY A 132 -2.83 -6.16 -9.99
N TRP A 133 -3.15 -4.88 -10.01
CA TRP A 133 -2.13 -3.84 -9.97
C TRP A 133 -1.48 -3.80 -8.58
N GLY A 134 -0.20 -3.60 -8.53
CA GLY A 134 0.50 -3.32 -7.28
C GLY A 134 0.40 -1.83 -6.89
N ALA A 135 1.11 -1.45 -5.86
CA ALA A 135 1.11 -0.09 -5.33
C ALA A 135 1.99 0.85 -6.17
N ALA A 136 1.37 1.78 -6.89
CA ALA A 136 2.05 2.78 -7.72
C ALA A 136 2.63 3.94 -6.89
N GLY A 137 3.42 3.64 -5.88
CA GLY A 137 4.00 4.61 -4.95
C GLY A 137 3.16 4.87 -3.70
N CYS A 138 1.90 4.48 -3.68
CA CYS A 138 1.09 4.40 -2.47
C CYS A 138 1.45 3.18 -1.63
N VAL A 139 0.83 3.05 -0.49
CA VAL A 139 0.85 1.85 0.36
C VAL A 139 -0.54 1.24 0.32
N GLU A 140 -0.66 0.04 -0.22
CA GLU A 140 -1.92 -0.68 -0.32
C GLU A 140 -2.02 -1.73 0.77
N ILE A 141 -2.93 -1.52 1.72
CA ILE A 141 -3.18 -2.46 2.81
C ILE A 141 -3.89 -3.69 2.26
N ILE A 142 -3.33 -4.86 2.49
CA ILE A 142 -3.92 -6.15 2.11
C ILE A 142 -4.91 -6.59 3.20
N GLY A 143 -6.10 -6.97 2.78
CA GLY A 143 -7.19 -7.36 3.67
C GLY A 143 -8.25 -6.26 3.82
N SER A 144 -9.06 -6.37 4.85
CA SER A 144 -10.14 -5.41 5.13
C SER A 144 -9.59 -4.05 5.59
N PHE A 145 -9.68 -3.04 4.75
CA PHE A 145 -9.26 -1.69 5.12
C PHE A 145 -10.14 -1.07 6.21
N ASP A 146 -11.39 -1.52 6.32
CA ASP A 146 -12.25 -1.12 7.43
C ASP A 146 -11.76 -1.69 8.76
N ASP A 147 -11.29 -2.93 8.78
CA ASP A 147 -10.71 -3.52 9.99
C ASP A 147 -9.36 -2.86 10.35
N PHE A 148 -8.57 -2.48 9.35
CA PHE A 148 -7.38 -1.65 9.56
C PHE A 148 -7.72 -0.32 10.26
N LYS A 149 -8.77 0.38 9.79
CA LYS A 149 -9.26 1.61 10.43
C LYS A 149 -9.84 1.37 11.82
N LYS A 150 -10.53 0.25 12.05
CA LYS A 150 -11.02 -0.15 13.38
C LYS A 150 -9.88 -0.35 14.36
N ASP A 151 -8.81 -1.02 13.94
CA ASP A 151 -7.62 -1.20 14.78
C ASP A 151 -6.99 0.15 15.15
N ILE A 152 -6.88 1.09 14.20
CA ILE A 152 -6.42 2.45 14.47
C ILE A 152 -7.33 3.15 15.49
N ALA A 153 -8.66 3.10 15.30
CA ALA A 153 -9.62 3.72 16.19
C ALA A 153 -9.55 3.13 17.61
N ASN A 154 -9.48 1.81 17.74
CA ASN A 154 -9.34 1.11 19.02
C ASN A 154 -8.06 1.52 19.75
N LEU A 155 -6.92 1.58 19.05
CA LEU A 155 -5.65 2.02 19.62
C LEU A 155 -5.69 3.49 20.08
N ALA A 156 -6.42 4.33 19.34
CA ALA A 156 -6.66 5.72 19.69
C ALA A 156 -7.64 5.90 20.86
N GLY A 157 -8.43 4.88 21.19
CA GLY A 157 -9.51 4.95 22.19
C GLY A 157 -10.68 5.82 21.72
N ILE A 158 -11.10 5.67 20.47
CA ILE A 158 -12.24 6.39 19.88
C ILE A 158 -13.29 5.40 19.36
N SER A 159 -14.52 5.90 19.15
CA SER A 159 -15.63 5.09 18.63
C SER A 159 -15.33 4.53 17.24
N THR A 160 -15.88 3.35 16.95
CA THR A 160 -15.81 2.68 15.63
C THR A 160 -17.16 2.65 14.93
N SER A 161 -18.18 3.34 15.45
CA SER A 161 -19.54 3.34 14.88
C SER A 161 -19.61 3.98 13.48
N ASN A 162 -18.77 4.98 13.24
CA ASN A 162 -18.57 5.57 11.91
C ASN A 162 -17.06 5.73 11.69
N LEU A 163 -16.48 4.86 10.91
CA LEU A 163 -15.03 4.81 10.71
C LEU A 163 -14.49 6.06 9.99
N HIS A 164 -15.23 6.60 9.02
CA HIS A 164 -14.79 7.81 8.32
C HIS A 164 -14.72 9.02 9.26
N ASP A 165 -15.73 9.22 10.08
CA ASP A 165 -15.77 10.32 11.05
C ASP A 165 -14.70 10.13 12.13
N SER A 166 -14.47 8.89 12.55
CA SER A 166 -13.42 8.54 13.51
C SER A 166 -12.03 8.87 12.96
N MET A 167 -11.75 8.51 11.72
CA MET A 167 -10.46 8.84 11.07
C MET A 167 -10.29 10.34 10.86
N LEU A 168 -11.35 11.05 10.43
CA LEU A 168 -11.33 12.51 10.32
C LEU A 168 -11.04 13.18 11.68
N THR A 169 -11.69 12.71 12.74
CA THR A 169 -11.50 13.23 14.10
C THR A 169 -10.06 13.00 14.56
N LEU A 170 -9.53 11.79 14.34
CA LEU A 170 -8.18 11.44 14.77
C LEU A 170 -7.13 12.26 14.02
N VAL A 171 -7.28 12.43 12.71
CA VAL A 171 -6.40 13.26 11.88
C VAL A 171 -6.46 14.73 12.30
N LYS A 172 -7.66 15.30 12.47
CA LYS A 172 -7.85 16.68 12.95
C LYS A 172 -7.24 16.93 14.32
N SER A 173 -7.24 15.94 15.20
CA SER A 173 -6.62 16.04 16.53
C SER A 173 -5.09 16.01 16.48
N GLY A 174 -4.49 15.70 15.34
CA GLY A 174 -3.04 15.58 15.16
C GLY A 174 -2.43 14.40 15.91
N LYS A 175 -3.21 13.35 16.17
CA LYS A 175 -2.80 12.18 16.97
C LYS A 175 -2.52 10.94 16.13
N LEU A 176 -2.63 11.03 14.80
CA LEU A 176 -2.25 9.96 13.88
C LEU A 176 -0.91 10.30 13.22
N PHE A 177 0.01 9.37 13.31
CA PHE A 177 1.36 9.50 12.76
C PHE A 177 1.64 8.39 11.76
N VAL A 178 2.53 8.65 10.83
CA VAL A 178 3.05 7.68 9.88
C VAL A 178 4.56 7.74 9.81
N GLU A 179 5.16 6.59 9.64
CA GLU A 179 6.56 6.40 9.27
C GLU A 179 6.62 5.37 8.13
N VAL A 180 7.40 5.66 7.09
CA VAL A 180 7.69 4.68 6.03
C VAL A 180 9.18 4.38 6.09
N GLN A 181 9.52 3.18 6.50
CA GLN A 181 10.89 2.73 6.57
C GLN A 181 11.44 2.43 5.18
N TYR A 182 12.73 2.60 5.02
CA TYR A 182 13.40 2.29 3.77
C TYR A 182 13.16 0.84 3.34
N ALA A 183 12.88 0.65 2.07
CA ALA A 183 12.87 -0.64 1.41
C ALA A 183 13.51 -0.52 0.03
N LEU A 184 14.33 -1.50 -0.33
CA LEU A 184 14.88 -1.60 -1.68
C LEU A 184 13.75 -1.91 -2.67
N ARG A 185 13.85 -1.33 -3.87
CA ARG A 185 13.02 -1.77 -4.98
C ARG A 185 13.30 -3.22 -5.29
N PRO A 186 12.27 -4.05 -5.43
CA PRO A 186 12.48 -5.44 -5.81
C PRO A 186 13.07 -5.53 -7.21
N ASN A 187 13.97 -6.50 -7.41
CA ASN A 187 14.41 -6.87 -8.75
C ASN A 187 13.42 -7.88 -9.33
N LEU A 188 12.55 -7.42 -10.21
CA LEU A 188 11.46 -8.22 -10.75
C LEU A 188 11.82 -8.98 -12.04
N LYS A 189 13.02 -8.79 -12.57
CA LYS A 189 13.42 -9.36 -13.86
C LYS A 189 13.27 -10.88 -13.95
N ASN A 190 13.53 -11.59 -12.86
CA ASN A 190 13.51 -13.05 -12.82
C ASN A 190 12.20 -13.61 -12.24
N ASN A 191 11.25 -12.75 -11.92
CA ASN A 191 9.97 -13.12 -11.28
C ASN A 191 8.78 -12.88 -12.22
N PHE A 192 9.03 -13.01 -13.50
CA PHE A 192 8.05 -12.80 -14.55
C PHE A 192 7.27 -14.08 -14.82
N TYR A 193 5.96 -13.94 -14.94
CA TYR A 193 5.03 -15.01 -15.27
C TYR A 193 4.11 -14.58 -16.38
N LEU A 194 3.78 -15.51 -17.28
CA LEU A 194 2.67 -15.36 -18.21
C LEU A 194 1.44 -16.03 -17.62
N GLU A 195 0.33 -15.33 -17.57
CA GLU A 195 -0.96 -15.92 -17.26
C GLU A 195 -1.39 -16.80 -18.46
N HIS A 196 -1.69 -18.05 -18.21
CA HIS A 196 -2.06 -19.05 -19.25
C HIS A 196 -3.55 -19.13 -19.46
#